data_5b47c33dace71cac4990179418c9f81d
#
_entry.id   5b47c33dace71cac4990179418c9f81d
#
_cell.length_a   1.000
_cell.length_b   1.000
_cell.length_c   1.000
_cell.angle_alpha   90.00
_cell.angle_beta   90.00
_cell.angle_gamma   90.00
#
_symmetry.space_group_name_H-M   'P 1'
#
loop_
_entity.id
_entity.type
_entity.pdbx_description
1 polymer ?
#
loop_
_entity_poly.entity_id
_entity_poly.type
_entity_poly.pdbx_seq_one_letter_code
_entity_poly.pdbx_strand_id
1 'polypeptide(L)'
;VWIGWILTRTNITKYNFIEAVDGCDLKPTYELEKLFRDNDFGSRIGVIGCALSHFNLWKQLVNDENNNYYIILEDDITFCRNFKIKLDKLKNKMEEKEYLLLGYSMFEKIRSKMKDMYDSESKDTETKNLNKTLYMGGTFGYSINKIGAKKMIKYIKTNGIKHGIDYLNKITDIDYWECNPCL
;
A
#
# COMPACT_ATOMS: atom_id res chain seq x y z
N VAL A 1 13.16 7.62 -10.99
CA VAL A 1 13.88 8.90 -10.91
C VAL A 1 13.00 10.06 -10.42
N TRP A 2 11.73 10.11 -10.80
CA TRP A 2 10.81 11.19 -10.40
C TRP A 2 10.43 11.17 -8.92
N ILE A 3 10.16 10.01 -8.34
CA ILE A 3 9.73 9.91 -6.94
C ILE A 3 10.84 10.34 -5.97
N GLY A 4 12.11 10.06 -6.27
CA GLY A 4 13.23 10.51 -5.43
C GLY A 4 13.35 12.03 -5.37
N TRP A 5 13.13 12.72 -6.49
CA TRP A 5 13.12 14.18 -6.54
C TRP A 5 11.93 14.78 -5.77
N ILE A 6 10.74 14.16 -5.87
CA ILE A 6 9.55 14.55 -5.11
C ILE A 6 9.78 14.34 -3.61
N LEU A 7 10.32 13.19 -3.18
CA LEU A 7 10.64 12.89 -1.79
C LEU A 7 11.63 13.91 -1.21
N THR A 8 12.68 14.26 -1.95
CA THR A 8 13.64 15.28 -1.53
C THR A 8 12.97 16.64 -1.31
N ARG A 9 12.05 17.05 -2.20
CA ARG A 9 11.27 18.29 -2.02
C ARG A 9 10.34 18.28 -0.81
N THR A 10 9.91 17.11 -0.35
CA THR A 10 9.12 16.95 0.88
C THR A 10 9.98 16.81 2.14
N ASN A 11 11.31 16.99 2.03
CA ASN A 11 12.28 16.81 3.10
C ASN A 11 12.34 15.37 3.66
N ILE A 12 12.00 14.37 2.85
CA ILE A 12 12.24 12.96 3.16
C ILE A 12 13.59 12.58 2.56
N THR A 13 14.59 12.35 3.43
CA THR A 13 15.96 12.07 3.03
C THR A 13 16.38 10.62 3.22
N LYS A 14 15.60 9.85 3.98
CA LYS A 14 15.85 8.42 4.23
C LYS A 14 14.78 7.58 3.54
N TYR A 15 15.11 7.02 2.41
CA TYR A 15 14.28 6.09 1.66
C TYR A 15 15.14 5.15 0.83
N ASN A 16 14.61 4.02 0.46
CA ASN A 16 15.25 3.07 -0.44
C ASN A 16 14.36 2.90 -1.68
N PHE A 17 14.97 2.92 -2.86
CA PHE A 17 14.32 2.42 -4.06
C PHE A 17 14.40 0.91 -4.07
N ILE A 18 13.25 0.29 -4.27
CA ILE A 18 13.16 -1.15 -4.44
C ILE A 18 12.79 -1.40 -5.90
N GLU A 19 13.60 -2.19 -6.58
CA GLU A 19 13.32 -2.62 -7.93
C GLU A 19 12.08 -3.52 -7.93
N ALA A 20 11.08 -3.12 -8.69
CA ALA A 20 9.86 -3.90 -8.83
C ALA A 20 10.12 -5.19 -9.61
N VAL A 21 9.34 -6.21 -9.33
CA VAL A 21 9.37 -7.45 -10.11
C VAL A 21 8.81 -7.16 -11.51
N ASP A 22 9.64 -7.30 -12.55
CA ASP A 22 9.16 -7.27 -13.92
C ASP A 22 8.44 -8.60 -14.24
N GLY A 23 7.16 -8.51 -14.56
CA GLY A 23 6.37 -9.67 -14.92
C GLY A 23 6.87 -10.35 -16.20
N CYS A 24 7.56 -9.62 -17.10
CA CYS A 24 8.12 -10.16 -18.32
C CYS A 24 9.29 -11.11 -18.08
N ASP A 25 10.03 -10.93 -17.00
CA ASP A 25 11.19 -11.74 -16.64
C ASP A 25 10.82 -13.01 -15.86
N LEU A 26 9.56 -13.15 -15.48
CA LEU A 26 9.08 -14.29 -14.70
C LEU A 26 9.07 -15.57 -15.54
N LYS A 27 9.75 -16.59 -15.03
CA LYS A 27 9.65 -17.93 -15.58
C LYS A 27 8.47 -18.66 -14.93
N PRO A 28 7.62 -19.34 -15.71
CA PRO A 28 6.55 -20.15 -15.15
C PRO A 28 7.13 -21.26 -14.27
N THR A 29 6.71 -21.30 -13.01
CA THR A 29 7.03 -22.35 -12.04
C THR A 29 5.74 -22.84 -11.43
N TYR A 30 5.74 -24.06 -10.91
CA TYR A 30 4.58 -24.61 -10.22
C TYR A 30 4.11 -23.72 -9.06
N GLU A 31 5.05 -23.15 -8.30
CA GLU A 31 4.77 -22.25 -7.18
C GLU A 31 4.10 -20.97 -7.66
N LEU A 32 4.59 -20.38 -8.76
CA LEU A 32 4.00 -19.18 -9.34
C LEU A 32 2.59 -19.45 -9.88
N GLU A 33 2.41 -20.54 -10.63
CA GLU A 33 1.10 -20.95 -11.14
C GLU A 33 0.12 -21.23 -9.99
N LYS A 34 0.56 -21.90 -8.95
CA LYS A 34 -0.26 -22.16 -7.76
C LYS A 34 -0.66 -20.87 -7.06
N LEU A 35 0.25 -19.89 -6.96
CA LEU A 35 0.02 -18.62 -6.28
C LEU A 35 -1.06 -17.78 -6.98
N PHE A 36 -1.11 -17.84 -8.32
CA PHE A 36 -2.04 -17.07 -9.14
C PHE A 36 -3.13 -17.92 -9.81
N ARG A 37 -3.37 -19.13 -9.31
CA ARG A 37 -4.42 -20.00 -9.84
C ARG A 37 -5.80 -19.36 -9.68
N ASP A 38 -6.64 -19.52 -10.69
CA ASP A 38 -8.02 -19.01 -10.73
C ASP A 38 -8.13 -17.49 -10.54
N ASN A 39 -7.13 -16.74 -11.02
CA ASN A 39 -7.18 -15.28 -10.97
C ASN A 39 -8.16 -14.70 -11.99
N ASP A 40 -8.80 -13.57 -11.63
CA ASP A 40 -9.79 -12.87 -12.45
C ASP A 40 -9.20 -11.80 -13.40
N PHE A 41 -7.89 -11.58 -13.33
CA PHE A 41 -7.21 -10.60 -14.17
C PHE A 41 -6.52 -11.20 -15.41
N GLY A 42 -6.86 -12.45 -15.77
CA GLY A 42 -6.38 -13.12 -16.99
C GLY A 42 -4.85 -13.29 -17.02
N SER A 43 -4.24 -13.54 -15.88
CA SER A 43 -2.79 -13.73 -15.72
C SER A 43 -1.94 -12.60 -16.33
N ARG A 44 -2.45 -11.37 -16.30
CA ARG A 44 -1.70 -10.20 -16.79
C ARG A 44 -0.40 -10.03 -16.02
N ILE A 45 0.72 -10.10 -16.74
CA ILE A 45 2.07 -10.12 -16.18
C ILE A 45 2.40 -8.89 -15.33
N GLY A 46 1.92 -7.69 -15.70
CA GLY A 46 2.11 -6.48 -14.89
C GLY A 46 1.39 -6.57 -13.54
N VAL A 47 0.20 -7.19 -13.49
CA VAL A 47 -0.53 -7.42 -12.21
C VAL A 47 0.21 -8.42 -11.33
N ILE A 48 0.77 -9.47 -11.95
CA ILE A 48 1.59 -10.47 -11.25
C ILE A 48 2.85 -9.80 -10.69
N GLY A 49 3.57 -9.01 -11.51
CA GLY A 49 4.78 -8.29 -11.07
C GLY A 49 4.50 -7.35 -9.91
N CYS A 50 3.45 -6.54 -9.99
CA CYS A 50 3.01 -5.66 -8.91
C CYS A 50 2.72 -6.45 -7.63
N ALA A 51 1.93 -7.51 -7.72
CA ALA A 51 1.57 -8.33 -6.56
C ALA A 51 2.80 -8.98 -5.90
N LEU A 52 3.74 -9.48 -6.69
CA LEU A 52 4.99 -10.07 -6.19
C LEU A 52 5.89 -9.02 -5.54
N SER A 53 5.94 -7.80 -6.06
CA SER A 53 6.71 -6.70 -5.48
C SER A 53 6.25 -6.40 -4.06
N HIS A 54 4.95 -6.20 -3.86
CA HIS A 54 4.38 -6.01 -2.52
C HIS A 54 4.58 -7.22 -1.61
N PHE A 55 4.33 -8.42 -2.11
CA PHE A 55 4.51 -9.66 -1.35
C PHE A 55 5.95 -9.85 -0.88
N ASN A 56 6.93 -9.51 -1.71
CA ASN A 56 8.36 -9.58 -1.35
C ASN A 56 8.73 -8.55 -0.28
N LEU A 57 8.20 -7.31 -0.36
CA LEU A 57 8.39 -6.29 0.67
C LEU A 57 7.82 -6.72 2.02
N TRP A 58 6.65 -7.36 2.04
CA TRP A 58 6.09 -7.89 3.29
C TRP A 58 6.94 -9.02 3.88
N LYS A 59 7.49 -9.92 3.03
CA LYS A 59 8.44 -10.95 3.50
C LYS A 59 9.72 -10.31 4.06
N GLN A 60 10.23 -9.28 3.39
CA GLN A 60 11.40 -8.54 3.85
C GLN A 60 11.14 -7.90 5.23
N LEU A 61 10.01 -7.22 5.41
CA LEU A 61 9.64 -6.62 6.69
C LEU A 61 9.56 -7.64 7.83
N VAL A 62 8.96 -8.80 7.58
CA VAL A 62 8.86 -9.85 8.62
C VAL A 62 10.22 -10.32 9.11
N ASN A 63 11.23 -10.33 8.22
CA ASN A 63 12.60 -10.73 8.53
C ASN A 63 13.53 -9.57 8.92
N ASP A 64 13.08 -8.34 8.85
CA ASP A 64 13.86 -7.16 9.20
C ASP A 64 13.95 -7.03 10.73
N GLU A 65 15.14 -7.13 11.30
CA GLU A 65 15.37 -7.01 12.75
C GLU A 65 15.34 -5.58 13.25
N ASN A 66 15.53 -4.60 12.36
CA ASN A 66 15.71 -3.19 12.71
C ASN A 66 14.42 -2.37 12.62
N ASN A 67 13.43 -2.82 11.83
CA ASN A 67 12.22 -2.07 11.59
C ASN A 67 10.97 -2.89 11.96
N ASN A 68 10.01 -2.26 12.61
CA ASN A 68 8.74 -2.87 12.99
C ASN A 68 7.63 -2.64 11.95
N TYR A 69 7.79 -1.66 11.07
CA TYR A 69 6.88 -1.36 9.97
C TYR A 69 7.64 -0.77 8.78
N TYR A 70 7.04 -0.88 7.60
CA TYR A 70 7.47 -0.17 6.39
C TYR A 70 6.41 0.82 5.96
N ILE A 71 6.87 1.93 5.36
CA ILE A 71 6.05 2.80 4.53
C ILE A 71 6.40 2.46 3.09
N ILE A 72 5.40 2.00 2.35
CA ILE A 72 5.54 1.58 0.95
C ILE A 72 4.80 2.58 0.09
N LEU A 73 5.47 3.12 -0.92
CA LEU A 73 4.97 4.14 -1.83
C LEU A 73 5.20 3.67 -3.27
N GLU A 74 4.17 3.75 -4.11
CA GLU A 74 4.29 3.52 -5.55
C GLU A 74 4.93 4.72 -6.23
N ASP A 75 5.44 4.55 -7.44
CA ASP A 75 6.26 5.56 -8.13
C ASP A 75 5.46 6.62 -8.91
N ASP A 76 4.16 6.45 -9.02
CA ASP A 76 3.23 7.33 -9.74
C ASP A 76 2.36 8.22 -8.80
N ILE A 77 2.78 8.37 -7.55
CA ILE A 77 2.06 9.14 -6.54
C ILE A 77 2.44 10.61 -6.51
N THR A 78 1.54 11.42 -5.96
CA THR A 78 1.80 12.82 -5.57
C THR A 78 1.51 12.99 -4.09
N PHE A 79 2.29 13.83 -3.43
CA PHE A 79 2.15 14.10 -2.00
C PHE A 79 1.33 15.36 -1.74
N CYS A 80 0.54 15.33 -0.67
CA CYS A 80 -0.11 16.53 -0.17
C CYS A 80 0.93 17.52 0.34
N ARG A 81 0.51 18.79 0.47
CA ARG A 81 1.34 19.81 1.12
C ARG A 81 1.63 19.42 2.58
N ASN A 82 2.86 19.71 3.03
CA ASN A 82 3.33 19.36 4.37
C ASN A 82 3.33 17.84 4.67
N PHE A 83 3.44 17.01 3.63
CA PHE A 83 3.42 15.54 3.73
C PHE A 83 4.29 15.02 4.87
N LYS A 84 5.57 15.45 4.93
CA LYS A 84 6.50 14.99 5.98
C LYS A 84 6.01 15.31 7.38
N ILE A 85 5.51 16.53 7.61
CA ILE A 85 5.03 16.95 8.93
C ILE A 85 3.84 16.08 9.35
N LYS A 86 2.91 15.84 8.43
CA LYS A 86 1.74 14.99 8.67
C LYS A 86 2.16 13.54 8.90
N LEU A 87 3.10 13.03 8.11
CA LEU A 87 3.63 11.68 8.26
C LEU A 87 4.32 11.48 9.62
N ASP A 88 5.11 12.46 10.06
CA ASP A 88 5.79 12.41 11.37
C ASP A 88 4.78 12.33 12.54
N LYS A 89 3.64 13.02 12.43
CA LYS A 89 2.54 12.93 13.43
C LYS A 89 1.88 11.54 13.47
N LEU A 90 1.92 10.80 12.38
CA LEU A 90 1.32 9.46 12.28
C LEU A 90 2.26 8.32 12.69
N LYS A 91 3.50 8.62 13.06
CA LYS A 91 4.53 7.61 13.30
C LYS A 91 4.09 6.53 14.30
N ASN A 92 3.51 6.92 15.44
CA ASN A 92 3.01 5.96 16.43
C ASN A 92 1.85 5.13 15.88
N LYS A 93 0.98 5.74 15.07
CA LYS A 93 -0.14 5.03 14.43
C LYS A 93 0.34 4.00 13.41
N MET A 94 1.39 4.30 12.64
CA MET A 94 1.98 3.36 11.69
C MET A 94 2.61 2.15 12.37
N GLU A 95 3.10 2.32 13.58
CA GLU A 95 3.63 1.21 14.38
C GLU A 95 2.53 0.36 15.02
N GLU A 96 1.48 1.01 15.54
CA GLU A 96 0.35 0.34 16.19
C GLU A 96 -0.57 -0.40 15.23
N LYS A 97 -0.85 0.21 14.04
CA LYS A 97 -1.85 -0.30 13.11
C LYS A 97 -1.26 -1.38 12.20
N GLU A 98 -2.04 -2.44 12.00
CA GLU A 98 -1.60 -3.53 11.13
C GLU A 98 -1.41 -3.07 9.68
N TYR A 99 -2.31 -2.19 9.21
CA TYR A 99 -2.26 -1.60 7.87
C TYR A 99 -2.91 -0.21 7.89
N LEU A 100 -2.19 0.81 7.45
CA LEU A 100 -2.69 2.18 7.37
C LEU A 100 -2.52 2.71 5.93
N LEU A 101 -3.62 2.91 5.23
CA LEU A 101 -3.66 3.56 3.91
C LEU A 101 -3.36 5.05 4.05
N LEU A 102 -2.34 5.52 3.34
CA LEU A 102 -1.98 6.93 3.23
C LEU A 102 -2.71 7.58 2.05
N GLY A 103 -2.97 6.79 0.98
CA GLY A 103 -3.74 7.18 -0.18
C GLY A 103 -4.36 5.97 -0.89
N TYR A 104 -5.54 6.14 -1.48
CA TYR A 104 -6.28 5.09 -2.16
C TYR A 104 -7.39 5.66 -3.05
N SER A 105 -8.00 4.81 -3.89
CA SER A 105 -9.12 5.19 -4.75
C SER A 105 -10.48 5.02 -4.07
N MET A 106 -11.37 5.99 -4.30
CA MET A 106 -12.76 5.98 -3.81
C MET A 106 -13.75 6.18 -4.96
N PHE A 107 -15.03 5.87 -4.74
CA PHE A 107 -16.10 6.18 -5.70
C PHE A 107 -16.15 7.68 -6.04
N GLU A 108 -16.33 8.03 -7.31
CA GLU A 108 -16.29 9.41 -7.83
C GLU A 108 -17.24 10.38 -7.11
N LYS A 109 -18.45 9.93 -6.72
CA LYS A 109 -19.41 10.77 -5.96
C LYS A 109 -18.87 11.26 -4.61
N ILE A 110 -17.89 10.55 -4.06
CA ILE A 110 -17.23 10.91 -2.80
C ILE A 110 -16.01 11.77 -3.12
N ARG A 111 -15.34 11.52 -4.24
CA ARG A 111 -14.18 12.27 -4.72
C ARG A 111 -14.50 13.75 -4.95
N SER A 112 -15.70 14.08 -5.48
CA SER A 112 -16.13 15.48 -5.65
C SER A 112 -16.29 16.22 -4.32
N LYS A 113 -16.78 15.54 -3.27
CA LYS A 113 -16.85 16.09 -1.91
C LYS A 113 -15.48 16.14 -1.22
N MET A 114 -14.55 15.28 -1.61
CA MET A 114 -13.18 15.30 -1.09
C MET A 114 -12.32 16.41 -1.74
N LYS A 115 -12.68 16.91 -2.92
CA LYS A 115 -11.97 18.06 -3.50
C LYS A 115 -11.97 19.25 -2.55
N ASP A 116 -13.09 19.49 -1.88
CA ASP A 116 -13.21 20.51 -0.82
C ASP A 116 -12.36 20.19 0.41
N MET A 117 -11.98 18.91 0.62
CA MET A 117 -11.09 18.49 1.69
C MET A 117 -9.61 18.58 1.30
N TYR A 118 -9.26 18.44 0.04
CA TYR A 118 -7.89 18.67 -0.47
C TYR A 118 -7.51 20.16 -0.41
N ASP A 119 -8.49 21.06 -0.61
CA ASP A 119 -8.29 22.51 -0.53
C ASP A 119 -8.12 22.99 0.92
N SER A 120 -8.41 22.15 1.93
CA SER A 120 -8.14 22.48 3.32
C SER A 120 -6.70 22.11 3.71
N GLU A 121 -5.73 22.88 3.20
CA GLU A 121 -4.30 22.78 3.50
C GLU A 121 -3.98 22.84 5.02
N SER A 122 -4.93 23.27 5.82
CA SER A 122 -4.80 23.53 7.26
C SER A 122 -5.28 22.38 8.15
N LYS A 123 -5.93 21.33 7.61
CA LYS A 123 -6.44 20.25 8.46
C LYS A 123 -5.37 19.21 8.74
N ASP A 124 -5.21 18.90 10.01
CA ASP A 124 -4.44 17.72 10.41
C ASP A 124 -5.08 16.44 9.85
N THR A 125 -4.24 15.49 9.49
CA THR A 125 -4.70 14.18 9.04
C THR A 125 -5.06 13.34 10.25
N GLU A 126 -6.28 12.83 10.28
CA GLU A 126 -6.76 11.88 11.27
C GLU A 126 -6.72 10.46 10.71
N THR A 127 -6.76 9.47 11.59
CA THR A 127 -6.87 8.07 11.18
C THR A 127 -8.20 7.51 11.62
N LYS A 128 -8.86 6.75 10.74
CA LYS A 128 -10.11 6.05 11.03
C LYS A 128 -10.10 4.65 10.39
N ASN A 129 -10.98 3.80 10.83
CA ASN A 129 -11.13 2.47 10.24
C ASN A 129 -11.49 2.58 8.75
N LEU A 130 -10.88 1.76 7.92
CA LEU A 130 -11.17 1.70 6.50
C LEU A 130 -12.62 1.30 6.24
N ASN A 131 -13.35 2.13 5.50
CA ASN A 131 -14.65 1.73 4.98
C ASN A 131 -14.48 0.86 3.73
N LYS A 132 -14.45 -0.46 3.92
CA LYS A 132 -14.25 -1.43 2.85
C LYS A 132 -15.31 -1.37 1.74
N THR A 133 -16.51 -0.88 2.04
CA THR A 133 -17.59 -0.71 1.06
C THR A 133 -17.29 0.42 0.07
N LEU A 134 -16.65 1.49 0.55
CA LEU A 134 -16.29 2.66 -0.25
C LEU A 134 -14.93 2.54 -0.92
N TYR A 135 -14.08 1.64 -0.44
CA TYR A 135 -12.75 1.40 -0.98
C TYR A 135 -12.83 0.81 -2.40
N MET A 136 -12.22 1.47 -3.36
CA MET A 136 -12.21 1.05 -4.77
C MET A 136 -10.96 0.27 -5.17
N GLY A 137 -9.90 0.40 -4.39
CA GLY A 137 -8.59 -0.15 -4.68
C GLY A 137 -7.48 0.87 -4.52
N GLY A 138 -6.28 0.49 -4.95
CA GLY A 138 -5.07 1.31 -4.91
C GLY A 138 -4.24 1.08 -3.66
N THR A 139 -3.00 0.71 -3.92
CA THR A 139 -1.95 0.56 -2.90
C THR A 139 -0.92 1.68 -3.02
N PHE A 140 -1.36 2.85 -3.50
CA PHE A 140 -0.50 3.98 -3.88
C PHE A 140 0.49 4.38 -2.78
N GLY A 141 0.03 4.37 -1.51
CA GLY A 141 0.87 4.62 -0.36
C GLY A 141 0.23 4.06 0.89
N TYR A 142 0.99 3.29 1.65
CA TYR A 142 0.51 2.72 2.91
C TYR A 142 1.66 2.42 3.87
N SER A 143 1.34 2.30 5.15
CA SER A 143 2.22 1.64 6.10
C SER A 143 1.64 0.28 6.49
N ILE A 144 2.53 -0.67 6.76
CA ILE A 144 2.20 -2.00 7.23
C ILE A 144 3.20 -2.41 8.31
N ASN A 145 2.72 -2.90 9.44
CA ASN A 145 3.58 -3.44 10.49
C ASN A 145 3.82 -4.95 10.32
N LYS A 146 4.72 -5.52 11.11
CA LYS A 146 5.05 -6.95 11.03
C LYS A 146 3.86 -7.88 11.27
N ILE A 147 2.88 -7.47 12.07
CA ILE A 147 1.68 -8.27 12.34
C ILE A 147 0.83 -8.32 11.07
N GLY A 148 0.54 -7.16 10.48
CA GLY A 148 -0.19 -7.06 9.22
C GLY A 148 0.50 -7.82 8.08
N ALA A 149 1.82 -7.66 7.95
CA ALA A 149 2.61 -8.38 6.94
C ALA A 149 2.53 -9.91 7.11
N LYS A 150 2.63 -10.43 8.34
CA LYS A 150 2.47 -11.86 8.62
C LYS A 150 1.08 -12.37 8.24
N LYS A 151 0.02 -11.61 8.55
CA LYS A 151 -1.36 -11.96 8.18
C LYS A 151 -1.54 -11.97 6.65
N MET A 152 -1.03 -10.97 5.93
CA MET A 152 -1.05 -10.92 4.47
C MET A 152 -0.34 -12.13 3.85
N ILE A 153 0.87 -12.41 4.30
CA ILE A 153 1.66 -13.56 3.82
C ILE A 153 0.92 -14.88 4.08
N LYS A 154 0.34 -15.04 5.28
CA LYS A 154 -0.43 -16.23 5.63
C LYS A 154 -1.62 -16.40 4.71
N TYR A 155 -2.41 -15.31 4.49
CA TYR A 155 -3.56 -15.34 3.60
C TYR A 155 -3.16 -15.78 2.18
N ILE A 156 -2.13 -15.14 1.61
CA ILE A 156 -1.65 -15.43 0.26
C ILE A 156 -1.16 -16.88 0.13
N LYS A 157 -0.40 -17.38 1.10
CA LYS A 157 0.09 -18.77 1.09
C LYS A 157 -1.05 -19.78 1.13
N THR A 158 -2.17 -19.45 1.78
CA THR A 158 -3.34 -20.35 1.92
C THR A 158 -4.28 -20.27 0.72
N ASN A 159 -4.57 -19.05 0.23
CA ASN A 159 -5.66 -18.79 -0.71
C ASN A 159 -5.18 -18.42 -2.12
N GLY A 160 -3.88 -18.10 -2.28
CA GLY A 160 -3.36 -17.49 -3.51
C GLY A 160 -3.76 -16.02 -3.67
N ILE A 161 -3.42 -15.48 -4.84
CA ILE A 161 -3.76 -14.11 -5.28
C ILE A 161 -4.70 -14.22 -6.47
N LYS A 162 -6.00 -14.07 -6.23
CA LYS A 162 -7.06 -14.24 -7.25
C LYS A 162 -7.50 -12.91 -7.86
N HIS A 163 -7.22 -11.81 -7.22
CA HIS A 163 -7.55 -10.44 -7.63
C HIS A 163 -6.31 -9.57 -7.61
N GLY A 164 -6.41 -8.30 -8.01
CA GLY A 164 -5.33 -7.34 -7.80
C GLY A 164 -4.90 -7.31 -6.33
N ILE A 165 -3.62 -7.03 -6.09
CA ILE A 165 -3.04 -7.07 -4.74
C ILE A 165 -3.77 -6.13 -3.76
N ASP A 166 -4.27 -5.01 -4.26
CA ASP A 166 -5.05 -4.02 -3.54
C ASP A 166 -6.42 -4.56 -3.09
N TYR A 167 -6.99 -5.54 -3.80
CA TYR A 167 -8.26 -6.17 -3.42
C TYR A 167 -8.15 -6.95 -2.10
N LEU A 168 -6.96 -7.36 -1.71
CA LEU A 168 -6.72 -8.00 -0.42
C LEU A 168 -7.19 -7.12 0.75
N ASN A 169 -7.14 -5.79 0.59
CA ASN A 169 -7.63 -4.85 1.60
C ASN A 169 -9.13 -4.96 1.87
N LYS A 170 -9.90 -5.54 0.94
CA LYS A 170 -11.35 -5.81 1.14
C LYS A 170 -11.62 -7.14 1.82
N ILE A 171 -10.85 -8.17 1.51
CA ILE A 171 -11.20 -9.56 1.80
C ILE A 171 -10.42 -10.17 2.96
N THR A 172 -9.30 -9.58 3.35
CA THR A 172 -8.50 -10.12 4.47
C THR A 172 -8.99 -9.59 5.82
N ASP A 173 -8.77 -10.40 6.85
CA ASP A 173 -9.06 -10.07 8.25
C ASP A 173 -7.83 -9.38 8.90
N ILE A 174 -7.57 -8.17 8.43
CA ILE A 174 -6.53 -7.29 8.94
C ILE A 174 -7.21 -6.04 9.48
N ASP A 175 -6.63 -5.44 10.50
CA ASP A 175 -7.08 -4.16 11.07
C ASP A 175 -6.65 -3.02 10.14
N TYR A 176 -7.52 -2.71 9.16
CA TYR A 176 -7.28 -1.66 8.18
C TYR A 176 -7.73 -0.29 8.65
N TRP A 177 -6.83 0.65 8.52
CA TRP A 177 -7.06 2.06 8.80
C TRP A 177 -6.78 2.91 7.55
N GLU A 178 -7.33 4.09 7.52
CA GLU A 178 -7.13 5.07 6.46
C GLU A 178 -6.83 6.45 7.03
N CYS A 179 -6.01 7.21 6.32
CA CYS A 179 -5.80 8.63 6.56
C CYS A 179 -6.95 9.45 5.98
N ASN A 180 -7.43 10.42 6.74
CA ASN A 180 -8.46 11.34 6.32
C ASN A 180 -8.12 12.78 6.75
N PRO A 181 -7.81 13.70 5.80
CA PRO A 181 -7.62 13.45 4.37
C PRO A 181 -6.41 12.55 4.07
N CYS A 182 -6.34 11.98 2.86
CA CYS A 182 -5.17 11.27 2.36
C CYS A 182 -3.92 12.18 2.35
N LEU A 183 -2.73 11.55 2.43
CA LEU A 183 -1.44 12.24 2.45
C LEU A 183 -0.84 12.49 1.07
#